data_e166437c221c0ee1eb82d429653cd31a
#
_entry.id   e166437c221c0ee1eb82d429653cd31a
#
_cell.length_a   1.000
_cell.length_b   1.000
_cell.length_c   1.000
_cell.angle_alpha   90.00
_cell.angle_beta   90.00
_cell.angle_gamma   90.00
#
_symmetry.space_group_name_H-M   'P 1'
#
loop_
_entity.id
_entity.type
_entity.pdbx_description
1 polymer ?
#
loop_
_entity_poly.entity_id
_entity_poly.type
_entity_poly.pdbx_seq_one_letter_code
_entity_poly.pdbx_strand_id
1 'polypeptide(L)'
;GSGADVILIPEIPYDINKVAELIEKRRKKGRSFSIVACAEGAVAKTDAVLDEETKRHMRENSSYPTVSYEIAAKLEALTGQETRVTVPGHYQRGGPPCPYDRVLATQFGAAAAELIINKQYGRMVAIQGGNICSIPLEEAASRTKFLPVDHPLIKVARDIGISFGD
;
A
#
# COMPACT_ATOMS: atom_id res chain seq x y z
N GLY A 1 -9.70 -2.72 7.49
CA GLY A 1 -9.92 -2.67 8.94
C GLY A 1 -10.35 -1.30 9.45
N SER A 2 -9.98 -0.21 8.77
CA SER A 2 -10.35 1.17 9.16
C SER A 2 -11.64 1.69 8.50
N GLY A 3 -12.39 0.82 7.79
CA GLY A 3 -13.68 1.18 7.20
C GLY A 3 -13.59 1.76 5.79
N ALA A 4 -12.55 1.45 5.03
CA ALA A 4 -12.47 1.85 3.64
C ALA A 4 -13.54 1.15 2.79
N ASP A 5 -14.11 1.87 1.85
CA ASP A 5 -15.09 1.39 0.88
C ASP A 5 -14.45 0.96 -0.43
N VAL A 6 -13.31 1.58 -0.73
CA VAL A 6 -12.45 1.27 -1.89
C VAL A 6 -11.02 1.14 -1.41
N ILE A 7 -10.29 0.15 -1.92
CA ILE A 7 -8.87 -0.06 -1.65
C ILE A 7 -8.15 -0.16 -2.99
N LEU A 8 -7.23 0.78 -3.27
CA LEU A 8 -6.44 0.81 -4.49
C LEU A 8 -5.00 0.39 -4.17
N ILE A 9 -4.54 -0.70 -4.78
CA ILE A 9 -3.22 -1.29 -4.57
C ILE A 9 -2.50 -1.50 -5.90
N PRO A 10 -1.16 -1.55 -5.91
CA PRO A 10 -0.39 -1.71 -7.16
C PRO A 10 -0.73 -2.98 -7.93
N GLU A 11 -1.03 -4.05 -7.21
CA GLU A 11 -1.26 -5.38 -7.77
C GLU A 11 -2.58 -5.52 -8.52
N ILE A 12 -3.53 -4.59 -8.27
CA ILE A 12 -4.84 -4.57 -8.94
C ILE A 12 -5.03 -3.21 -9.60
N PRO A 13 -4.72 -3.07 -10.89
CA PRO A 13 -4.93 -1.82 -11.62
C PRO A 13 -6.39 -1.37 -11.58
N TYR A 14 -6.62 -0.11 -11.20
CA TYR A 14 -7.96 0.43 -11.02
C TYR A 14 -8.48 1.15 -12.27
N ASP A 15 -9.80 1.18 -12.41
CA ASP A 15 -10.54 2.06 -13.32
C ASP A 15 -11.23 3.15 -12.49
N ILE A 16 -10.86 4.39 -12.72
CA ILE A 16 -11.37 5.53 -11.97
C ILE A 16 -12.90 5.69 -12.14
N ASN A 17 -13.44 5.31 -13.30
CA ASN A 17 -14.87 5.38 -13.54
C ASN A 17 -15.63 4.39 -12.67
N LYS A 18 -15.13 3.17 -12.50
CA LYS A 18 -15.74 2.17 -11.60
C LYS A 18 -15.69 2.63 -10.13
N VAL A 19 -14.64 3.31 -9.74
CA VAL A 19 -14.56 3.92 -8.40
C VAL A 19 -15.62 4.99 -8.24
N ALA A 20 -15.74 5.90 -9.21
CA ALA A 20 -16.76 6.95 -9.22
C ALA A 20 -18.19 6.37 -9.19
N GLU A 21 -18.48 5.37 -10.01
CA GLU A 21 -19.77 4.66 -10.03
C GLU A 21 -20.13 4.07 -8.68
N LEU A 22 -19.16 3.45 -7.99
CA LEU A 22 -19.38 2.91 -6.65
C LEU A 22 -19.75 4.02 -5.65
N ILE A 23 -18.99 5.12 -5.66
CA ILE A 23 -19.24 6.28 -4.78
C ILE A 23 -20.65 6.81 -5.02
N GLU A 24 -21.06 7.00 -6.28
CA GLU A 24 -22.39 7.44 -6.64
C GLU A 24 -23.49 6.44 -6.20
N LYS A 25 -23.25 5.14 -6.40
CA LYS A 25 -24.18 4.09 -5.94
C LYS A 25 -24.37 4.12 -4.43
N ARG A 26 -23.29 4.38 -3.66
CA ARG A 26 -23.33 4.51 -2.22
C ARG A 26 -24.13 5.75 -1.80
N ARG A 27 -23.89 6.90 -2.46
CA ARG A 27 -24.63 8.14 -2.24
C ARG A 27 -26.14 7.94 -2.46
N LYS A 28 -26.52 7.31 -3.56
CA LYS A 28 -27.93 6.98 -3.86
C LYS A 28 -28.59 6.08 -2.79
N LYS A 29 -27.79 5.29 -2.06
CA LYS A 29 -28.24 4.48 -0.92
C LYS A 29 -28.21 5.23 0.43
N GLY A 30 -28.02 6.55 0.41
CA GLY A 30 -28.05 7.39 1.62
C GLY A 30 -26.74 7.41 2.42
N ARG A 31 -25.62 6.95 1.83
CA ARG A 31 -24.31 7.09 2.47
C ARG A 31 -23.76 8.49 2.22
N SER A 32 -23.45 9.22 3.28
CA SER A 32 -23.02 10.63 3.24
C SER A 32 -21.56 10.80 2.81
N PHE A 33 -20.72 9.79 2.93
CA PHE A 33 -19.30 9.80 2.54
C PHE A 33 -18.81 8.43 2.08
N SER A 34 -17.68 8.42 1.42
CA SER A 34 -16.94 7.20 1.07
C SER A 34 -15.45 7.38 1.39
N ILE A 35 -14.81 6.32 1.81
CA ILE A 35 -13.38 6.31 2.13
C ILE A 35 -12.65 5.47 1.07
N VAL A 36 -11.72 6.12 0.38
CA VAL A 36 -10.81 5.45 -0.57
C VAL A 36 -9.43 5.35 0.07
N ALA A 37 -9.00 4.14 0.38
CA ALA A 37 -7.63 3.87 0.81
C ALA A 37 -6.77 3.62 -0.44
N CYS A 38 -5.74 4.44 -0.64
CA CYS A 38 -4.88 4.38 -1.81
C CYS A 38 -3.44 4.11 -1.39
N ALA A 39 -2.83 3.07 -1.93
CA ALA A 39 -1.40 2.85 -1.83
C ALA A 39 -0.66 3.83 -2.77
N GLU A 40 0.53 4.28 -2.38
CA GLU A 40 1.36 5.20 -3.17
C GLU A 40 1.69 4.64 -4.57
N GLY A 41 1.83 3.33 -4.67
CA GLY A 41 2.09 2.63 -5.94
C GLY A 41 0.85 2.22 -6.72
N ALA A 42 -0.35 2.66 -6.36
CA ALA A 42 -1.58 2.33 -7.11
C ALA A 42 -1.49 2.82 -8.56
N VAL A 43 -1.90 1.97 -9.51
CA VAL A 43 -1.76 2.22 -10.95
C VAL A 43 -3.14 2.14 -11.61
N ALA A 44 -3.46 3.12 -12.46
CA ALA A 44 -4.66 3.06 -13.28
C ALA A 44 -4.53 1.99 -14.39
N LYS A 45 -5.63 1.40 -14.84
CA LYS A 45 -5.63 0.42 -15.94
C LYS A 45 -5.04 0.97 -17.22
N THR A 46 -5.25 2.26 -17.49
CA THR A 46 -4.65 2.95 -18.65
C THR A 46 -3.14 2.96 -18.61
N ASP A 47 -2.57 3.05 -17.41
CA ASP A 47 -1.13 3.21 -17.20
C ASP A 47 -0.45 1.87 -16.93
N ALA A 48 -1.22 0.84 -16.57
CA ALA A 48 -0.71 -0.50 -16.28
C ALA A 48 -0.03 -1.15 -17.51
N VAL A 49 -0.42 -0.76 -18.72
CA VAL A 49 0.15 -1.26 -19.98
C VAL A 49 1.43 -0.56 -20.41
N LEU A 50 1.81 0.53 -19.74
CA LEU A 50 3.01 1.29 -20.03
C LEU A 50 4.25 0.60 -19.41
N ASP A 51 5.41 0.82 -20.03
CA ASP A 51 6.70 0.38 -19.47
C ASP A 51 7.08 1.19 -18.23
N GLU A 52 8.00 0.67 -17.43
CA GLU A 52 8.38 1.27 -16.14
C GLU A 52 9.12 2.62 -16.30
N GLU A 53 9.80 2.84 -17.42
CA GLU A 53 10.48 4.11 -17.71
C GLU A 53 9.46 5.21 -17.97
N THR A 54 8.46 4.92 -18.81
CA THR A 54 7.34 5.84 -19.08
C THR A 54 6.55 6.15 -17.80
N LYS A 55 6.23 5.17 -16.99
CA LYS A 55 5.56 5.37 -15.70
C LYS A 55 6.36 6.25 -14.76
N ARG A 56 7.68 6.06 -14.71
CA ARG A 56 8.57 6.90 -13.90
C ARG A 56 8.54 8.34 -14.41
N HIS A 57 8.70 8.54 -15.70
CA HIS A 57 8.67 9.86 -16.32
C HIS A 57 7.34 10.60 -16.08
N MET A 58 6.22 9.89 -16.17
CA MET A 58 4.90 10.46 -15.86
C MET A 58 4.81 10.90 -14.39
N ARG A 59 5.33 10.10 -13.47
CA ARG A 59 5.35 10.45 -12.03
C ARG A 59 6.24 11.66 -11.74
N GLU A 60 7.42 11.73 -12.33
CA GLU A 60 8.37 12.83 -12.16
C GLU A 60 7.83 14.15 -12.72
N ASN A 61 7.01 14.09 -13.78
CA ASN A 61 6.39 15.27 -14.41
C ASN A 61 4.94 15.50 -13.99
N SER A 62 4.44 14.77 -13.01
CA SER A 62 3.08 14.96 -12.51
C SER A 62 2.93 16.32 -11.82
N SER A 63 1.84 17.01 -12.10
CA SER A 63 1.44 18.23 -11.39
C SER A 63 0.92 17.95 -9.98
N TYR A 64 0.69 16.69 -9.63
CA TYR A 64 0.17 16.27 -8.32
C TYR A 64 1.30 15.78 -7.42
N PRO A 65 1.28 16.13 -6.12
CA PRO A 65 2.31 15.70 -5.17
C PRO A 65 2.36 14.18 -4.98
N THR A 66 1.21 13.51 -5.06
CA THR A 66 1.08 12.04 -4.98
C THR A 66 -0.09 11.56 -5.82
N VAL A 67 -0.12 10.27 -6.12
CA VAL A 67 -1.24 9.61 -6.83
C VAL A 67 -2.60 9.85 -6.14
N SER A 68 -2.61 10.00 -4.81
CA SER A 68 -3.85 10.26 -4.06
C SER A 68 -4.50 11.59 -4.42
N TYR A 69 -3.69 12.64 -4.66
CA TYR A 69 -4.21 13.94 -5.11
C TYR A 69 -4.75 13.88 -6.54
N GLU A 70 -4.09 13.14 -7.41
CA GLU A 70 -4.56 12.92 -8.78
C GLU A 70 -5.91 12.18 -8.80
N ILE A 71 -6.02 11.08 -8.01
CA ILE A 71 -7.26 10.32 -7.87
C ILE A 71 -8.37 11.20 -7.30
N ALA A 72 -8.07 12.01 -6.28
CA ALA A 72 -9.02 12.92 -5.67
C ALA A 72 -9.58 13.92 -6.68
N ALA A 73 -8.71 14.57 -7.46
CA ALA A 73 -9.12 15.53 -8.49
C ALA A 73 -10.00 14.86 -9.58
N LYS A 74 -9.62 13.65 -10.02
CA LYS A 74 -10.41 12.88 -10.99
C LYS A 74 -11.78 12.48 -10.44
N LEU A 75 -11.84 12.02 -9.19
CA LEU A 75 -13.11 11.65 -8.54
C LEU A 75 -14.02 12.86 -8.33
N GLU A 76 -13.47 13.99 -7.92
CA GLU A 76 -14.23 15.24 -7.78
C GLU A 76 -14.81 15.70 -9.12
N ALA A 77 -14.04 15.65 -10.19
CA ALA A 77 -14.50 15.97 -11.53
C ALA A 77 -15.60 15.02 -12.03
N LEU A 78 -15.54 13.72 -11.70
CA LEU A 78 -16.52 12.73 -12.13
C LEU A 78 -17.80 12.72 -11.29
N THR A 79 -17.71 12.99 -10.01
CA THR A 79 -18.85 12.85 -9.07
C THR A 79 -19.44 14.17 -8.62
N GLY A 80 -18.74 15.29 -8.81
CA GLY A 80 -19.09 16.60 -8.27
C GLY A 80 -19.06 16.67 -6.74
N GLN A 81 -18.45 15.68 -6.06
CA GLN A 81 -18.37 15.65 -4.60
C GLN A 81 -17.00 16.17 -4.15
N GLU A 82 -17.00 17.04 -3.12
CA GLU A 82 -15.77 17.50 -2.48
C GLU A 82 -14.95 16.31 -2.01
N THR A 83 -13.67 16.29 -2.37
CA THR A 83 -12.73 15.24 -1.98
C THR A 83 -11.62 15.82 -1.13
N ARG A 84 -11.32 15.17 -0.02
CA ARG A 84 -10.24 15.55 0.91
C ARG A 84 -9.19 14.47 0.96
N VAL A 85 -7.93 14.85 0.75
CA VAL A 85 -6.79 13.95 0.80
C VAL A 85 -6.09 14.06 2.15
N THR A 86 -5.84 12.90 2.76
CA THR A 86 -4.99 12.79 3.95
C THR A 86 -3.86 11.83 3.64
N VAL A 87 -2.62 12.31 3.73
CA VAL A 87 -1.42 11.49 3.60
C VAL A 87 -0.81 11.34 4.99
N PRO A 88 -1.10 10.22 5.71
CA PRO A 88 -0.67 10.07 7.10
C PRO A 88 0.86 10.00 7.26
N GLY A 89 1.60 9.55 6.23
CA GLY A 89 3.06 9.59 6.21
C GLY A 89 3.67 8.99 7.49
N HIS A 90 4.49 9.77 8.18
CA HIS A 90 5.18 9.35 9.40
C HIS A 90 4.25 9.05 10.59
N TYR A 91 3.01 9.53 10.59
CA TYR A 91 2.04 9.17 11.62
C TYR A 91 1.80 7.65 11.69
N GLN A 92 1.93 6.93 10.57
CA GLN A 92 1.82 5.47 10.53
C GLN A 92 2.96 4.77 11.28
N ARG A 93 4.07 5.47 11.50
CA ARG A 93 5.27 4.97 12.21
C ARG A 93 5.46 5.65 13.56
N GLY A 94 4.53 6.48 13.96
CA GLY A 94 4.58 7.22 15.22
C GLY A 94 4.05 6.42 16.39
N GLY A 95 4.23 6.98 17.60
CA GLY A 95 3.77 6.40 18.84
C GLY A 95 4.84 5.54 19.55
N PRO A 96 4.61 5.20 20.84
CA PRO A 96 5.50 4.35 21.60
C PRO A 96 5.42 2.91 21.08
N PRO A 97 6.58 2.19 20.99
CA PRO A 97 6.59 0.80 20.60
C PRO A 97 5.86 -0.07 21.63
N CYS A 98 5.09 -1.05 21.17
CA CYS A 98 4.47 -2.02 22.05
C CYS A 98 5.49 -3.04 22.59
N PRO A 99 5.13 -3.86 23.61
CA PRO A 99 6.04 -4.87 24.14
C PRO A 99 6.60 -5.83 23.07
N TYR A 100 5.78 -6.24 22.11
CA TYR A 100 6.22 -7.08 21.00
C TYR A 100 7.33 -6.41 20.17
N ASP A 101 7.15 -5.13 19.80
CA ASP A 101 8.15 -4.38 19.03
C ASP A 101 9.48 -4.30 19.77
N ARG A 102 9.43 -4.08 21.10
CA ARG A 102 10.62 -3.97 21.94
C ARG A 102 11.38 -5.29 22.00
N VAL A 103 10.68 -6.40 22.21
CA VAL A 103 11.27 -7.74 22.27
C VAL A 103 11.88 -8.10 20.92
N LEU A 104 11.14 -7.89 19.83
CA LEU A 104 11.60 -8.18 18.46
C LEU A 104 12.84 -7.35 18.11
N ALA A 105 12.84 -6.05 18.40
CA ALA A 105 13.99 -5.18 18.15
C ALA A 105 15.22 -5.62 18.95
N THR A 106 15.04 -6.05 20.21
CA THR A 106 16.12 -6.57 21.04
C THR A 106 16.71 -7.86 20.46
N GLN A 107 15.85 -8.79 20.02
CA GLN A 107 16.29 -10.03 19.38
C GLN A 107 17.04 -9.74 18.07
N PHE A 108 16.55 -8.82 17.25
CA PHE A 108 17.23 -8.42 16.02
C PHE A 108 18.59 -7.78 16.30
N GLY A 109 18.68 -6.92 17.33
CA GLY A 109 19.94 -6.29 17.73
C GLY A 109 20.97 -7.31 18.21
N ALA A 110 20.55 -8.28 19.04
CA ALA A 110 21.42 -9.37 19.49
C ALA A 110 21.92 -10.23 18.33
N ALA A 111 21.04 -10.66 17.45
CA ALA A 111 21.40 -11.45 16.27
C ALA A 111 22.34 -10.69 15.31
N ALA A 112 22.12 -9.38 15.12
CA ALA A 112 23.01 -8.55 14.31
C ALA A 112 24.42 -8.45 14.93
N ALA A 113 24.51 -8.32 16.26
CA ALA A 113 25.78 -8.32 16.97
C ALA A 113 26.53 -9.66 16.79
N GLU A 114 25.82 -10.79 16.88
CA GLU A 114 26.40 -12.12 16.64
C GLU A 114 26.94 -12.27 15.21
N LEU A 115 26.24 -11.75 14.19
CA LEU A 115 26.74 -11.74 12.82
C LEU A 115 28.07 -10.97 12.70
N ILE A 116 28.20 -9.83 13.39
CA ILE A 116 29.44 -9.03 13.39
C ILE A 116 30.57 -9.79 14.10
N ILE A 117 30.31 -10.36 15.28
CA ILE A 117 31.29 -11.15 16.05
C ILE A 117 31.81 -12.31 15.23
N ASN A 118 30.91 -13.00 14.51
CA ASN A 118 31.25 -14.13 13.67
C ASN A 118 31.76 -13.73 12.26
N LYS A 119 31.98 -12.43 12.00
CA LYS A 119 32.43 -11.86 10.72
C LYS A 119 31.55 -12.26 9.54
N GLN A 120 30.24 -12.44 9.77
CA GLN A 120 29.24 -12.76 8.76
C GLN A 120 28.63 -11.49 8.18
N TYR A 121 29.40 -10.75 7.41
CA TYR A 121 28.99 -9.50 6.77
C TYR A 121 28.10 -9.74 5.54
N GLY A 122 27.46 -8.67 5.04
CA GLY A 122 26.58 -8.74 3.87
C GLY A 122 25.28 -9.50 4.12
N ARG A 123 24.81 -9.57 5.37
CA ARG A 123 23.59 -10.26 5.76
C ARG A 123 22.61 -9.31 6.46
N MET A 124 21.33 -9.60 6.33
CA MET A 124 20.24 -8.93 7.01
C MET A 124 19.60 -9.88 8.03
N VAL A 125 19.42 -9.43 9.26
CA VAL A 125 18.63 -10.17 10.24
C VAL A 125 17.17 -10.14 9.83
N ALA A 126 16.49 -11.27 9.92
CA ALA A 126 15.12 -11.46 9.50
C ALA A 126 14.36 -12.36 10.49
N ILE A 127 13.04 -12.41 10.33
CA ILE A 127 12.18 -13.38 11.03
C ILE A 127 11.49 -14.27 10.02
N GLN A 128 11.55 -15.57 10.21
CA GLN A 128 10.89 -16.55 9.37
C GLN A 128 10.22 -17.62 10.23
N GLY A 129 8.92 -17.80 10.04
CA GLY A 129 8.15 -18.76 10.85
C GLY A 129 8.23 -18.50 12.36
N GLY A 130 8.38 -17.23 12.77
CA GLY A 130 8.53 -16.87 14.20
C GLY A 130 9.94 -16.97 14.76
N ASN A 131 10.92 -17.45 13.99
CA ASN A 131 12.31 -17.60 14.40
C ASN A 131 13.19 -16.51 13.80
N ILE A 132 14.15 -16.02 14.60
CA ILE A 132 15.17 -15.10 14.10
C ILE A 132 16.15 -15.88 13.22
N CYS A 133 16.42 -15.33 12.04
CA CYS A 133 17.35 -15.87 11.07
C CYS A 133 18.15 -14.74 10.39
N SER A 134 19.01 -15.07 9.46
CA SER A 134 19.66 -14.07 8.60
C SER A 134 19.67 -14.54 7.15
N ILE A 135 19.51 -13.58 6.25
CA ILE A 135 19.54 -13.80 4.80
C ILE A 135 20.60 -12.90 4.15
N PRO A 136 21.17 -13.27 3.00
CA PRO A 136 22.08 -12.40 2.24
C PRO A 136 21.37 -11.08 1.86
N LEU A 137 22.06 -9.96 1.92
CA LEU A 137 21.52 -8.65 1.51
C LEU A 137 21.09 -8.63 0.04
N GLU A 138 21.81 -9.33 -0.82
CA GLU A 138 21.51 -9.46 -2.25
C GLU A 138 20.12 -10.10 -2.45
N GLU A 139 19.81 -11.12 -1.66
CA GLU A 139 18.51 -11.79 -1.70
C GLU A 139 17.38 -10.85 -1.21
N ALA A 140 17.65 -10.08 -0.16
CA ALA A 140 16.69 -9.10 0.36
C ALA A 140 16.44 -7.94 -0.61
N ALA A 141 17.49 -7.46 -1.29
CA ALA A 141 17.41 -6.32 -2.20
C ALA A 141 16.81 -6.66 -3.57
N SER A 142 16.89 -7.93 -3.99
CA SER A 142 16.49 -8.36 -5.33
C SER A 142 14.98 -8.55 -5.50
N ARG A 143 14.20 -8.55 -4.43
CA ARG A 143 12.78 -8.91 -4.47
C ARG A 143 11.91 -7.91 -3.71
N THR A 144 10.99 -7.27 -4.42
CA THR A 144 9.85 -6.60 -3.78
C THR A 144 8.77 -7.63 -3.47
N LYS A 145 8.29 -7.63 -2.23
CA LYS A 145 7.19 -8.51 -1.83
C LYS A 145 5.87 -7.91 -2.27
N PHE A 146 5.28 -8.49 -3.30
CA PHE A 146 3.92 -8.16 -3.74
C PHE A 146 2.86 -8.98 -3.00
N LEU A 147 1.66 -8.43 -2.90
CA LEU A 147 0.50 -9.15 -2.40
C LEU A 147 -0.07 -10.01 -3.54
N PRO A 148 -0.16 -11.34 -3.40
CA PRO A 148 -0.83 -12.16 -4.41
C PRO A 148 -2.27 -11.71 -4.63
N VAL A 149 -2.70 -11.58 -5.88
CA VAL A 149 -4.07 -11.13 -6.22
C VAL A 149 -5.16 -12.10 -5.76
N ASP A 150 -4.82 -13.35 -5.51
CA ASP A 150 -5.66 -14.40 -4.95
C ASP A 150 -5.55 -14.51 -3.41
N HIS A 151 -4.88 -13.56 -2.76
CA HIS A 151 -4.71 -13.57 -1.31
C HIS A 151 -6.09 -13.60 -0.60
N PRO A 152 -6.27 -14.45 0.42
CA PRO A 152 -7.57 -14.61 1.11
C PRO A 152 -8.18 -13.30 1.62
N LEU A 153 -7.36 -12.33 2.05
CA LEU A 153 -7.85 -11.02 2.50
C LEU A 153 -8.49 -10.21 1.37
N ILE A 154 -8.02 -10.34 0.11
CA ILE A 154 -8.65 -9.67 -1.04
C ILE A 154 -10.04 -10.26 -1.25
N LYS A 155 -10.15 -11.59 -1.22
CA LYS A 155 -11.45 -12.26 -1.31
C LYS A 155 -12.40 -11.80 -0.21
N VAL A 156 -11.98 -11.83 1.05
CA VAL A 156 -12.80 -11.40 2.20
C VAL A 156 -13.23 -9.93 2.04
N ALA A 157 -12.33 -9.04 1.60
CA ALA A 157 -12.67 -7.64 1.36
C ALA A 157 -13.78 -7.50 0.30
N ARG A 158 -13.68 -8.24 -0.81
CA ARG A 158 -14.72 -8.28 -1.85
C ARG A 158 -16.05 -8.85 -1.34
N ASP A 159 -16.00 -9.92 -0.57
CA ASP A 159 -17.19 -10.57 0.00
C ASP A 159 -17.98 -9.64 0.93
N ILE A 160 -17.33 -8.72 1.63
CA ILE A 160 -17.98 -7.69 2.46
C ILE A 160 -18.28 -6.38 1.70
N GLY A 161 -18.08 -6.34 0.39
CA GLY A 161 -18.48 -5.24 -0.48
C GLY A 161 -17.44 -4.13 -0.67
N ILE A 162 -16.18 -4.34 -0.29
CA ILE A 162 -15.08 -3.43 -0.58
C ILE A 162 -14.65 -3.61 -2.04
N SER A 163 -14.53 -2.52 -2.79
CA SER A 163 -14.06 -2.52 -4.17
C SER A 163 -12.55 -2.29 -4.25
N PHE A 164 -11.94 -2.87 -5.27
CA PHE A 164 -10.54 -2.56 -5.66
C PHE A 164 -10.48 -1.69 -6.92
N GLY A 165 -11.62 -1.20 -7.41
CA GLY A 165 -11.69 -0.36 -8.60
C GLY A 165 -11.54 -1.13 -9.92
N ASP A 166 -11.62 -2.44 -9.92
CA ASP A 166 -11.39 -3.33 -11.08
C ASP A 166 -12.65 -3.82 -11.79
#